data_28f04e186a7dbdd3986d8f04ce8d6dcd
#
_entry.id   28f04e186a7dbdd3986d8f04ce8d6dcd
#
_cell.length_a   1.000
_cell.length_b   1.000
_cell.length_c   1.000
_cell.angle_alpha   90.00
_cell.angle_beta   90.00
_cell.angle_gamma   90.00
#
_symmetry.space_group_name_H-M   'P 1'
#
loop_
_entity.id
_entity.type
_entity.pdbx_description
1 polymer ?
#
loop_
_entity_poly.entity_id
_entity_poly.type
_entity_poly.pdbx_seq_one_letter_code
_entity_poly.pdbx_strand_id
1 'polypeptide(L)'
;FIQTDAVVNQGNSGGALVNTKGELMGINTLIYSRTGDYSGYAFAIPSSIVKKVISDLKQYGTVQRAMLGITFTQLTPQLCEEKDIKLTEGIYVTEVQDQSAAKEAGLEKEDIITEIGSTKVRNTAELQEAISQYSPGDKAVIKFYRKGKPRTVTVTFRNSQGSTKITKETDFAALGCTFSKLPQKTKDALGISYGVVVGGVSKGKFK
;
A
#
# COMPACT_ATOMS: atom_id res chain seq x y z
N PHE A 1 -7.46 6.70 -0.06
CA PHE A 1 -8.28 7.53 -0.95
C PHE A 1 -8.69 8.79 -0.24
N ILE A 2 -8.91 9.87 -1.02
CA ILE A 2 -9.61 11.07 -0.58
C ILE A 2 -11.09 10.85 -0.89
N GLN A 3 -11.94 10.90 0.13
CA GLN A 3 -13.40 10.93 -0.06
C GLN A 3 -13.83 12.38 -0.27
N THR A 4 -14.73 12.60 -1.23
CA THR A 4 -15.28 13.91 -1.55
C THR A 4 -16.76 13.81 -1.92
N ASP A 5 -17.51 14.87 -1.71
CA ASP A 5 -18.86 15.06 -2.17
C ASP A 5 -18.94 15.80 -3.53
N ALA A 6 -17.80 16.12 -4.12
CA ALA A 6 -17.75 16.62 -5.48
C ALA A 6 -18.41 15.63 -6.45
N VAL A 7 -19.24 16.14 -7.34
CA VAL A 7 -20.01 15.31 -8.28
C VAL A 7 -19.08 14.61 -9.26
N VAL A 8 -18.92 13.31 -9.10
CA VAL A 8 -18.15 12.45 -9.99
C VAL A 8 -19.08 11.40 -10.61
N ASN A 9 -19.13 11.37 -11.94
CA ASN A 9 -19.89 10.41 -12.72
C ASN A 9 -18.98 9.67 -13.69
N GLN A 10 -19.53 8.67 -14.37
CA GLN A 10 -18.84 7.98 -15.45
C GLN A 10 -18.33 8.98 -16.50
N GLY A 11 -17.02 8.90 -16.81
CA GLY A 11 -16.31 9.85 -17.67
C GLY A 11 -15.37 10.80 -16.91
N ASN A 12 -15.58 11.02 -15.61
CA ASN A 12 -14.69 11.85 -14.78
C ASN A 12 -13.47 11.08 -14.23
N SER A 13 -13.43 9.76 -14.37
CA SER A 13 -12.29 8.93 -13.93
C SER A 13 -11.01 9.33 -14.68
N GLY A 14 -9.91 9.51 -13.92
CA GLY A 14 -8.66 10.06 -14.43
C GLY A 14 -8.61 11.59 -14.44
N GLY A 15 -9.72 12.30 -14.19
CA GLY A 15 -9.77 13.74 -14.03
C GLY A 15 -9.16 14.21 -12.71
N ALA A 16 -8.74 15.46 -12.68
CA ALA A 16 -8.11 16.09 -11.52
C ALA A 16 -9.14 16.44 -10.43
N LEU A 17 -8.85 16.12 -9.19
CA LEU A 17 -9.47 16.73 -8.01
C LEU A 17 -8.54 17.87 -7.55
N VAL A 18 -9.04 19.10 -7.59
CA VAL A 18 -8.27 20.30 -7.23
C VAL A 18 -8.89 21.00 -6.03
N ASN A 19 -8.08 21.72 -5.26
CA ASN A 19 -8.57 22.61 -4.23
C ASN A 19 -8.94 23.99 -4.77
N THR A 20 -9.41 24.88 -3.91
CA THR A 20 -9.80 26.27 -4.29
C THR A 20 -8.65 27.14 -4.78
N LYS A 21 -7.40 26.71 -4.61
CA LYS A 21 -6.20 27.38 -5.14
C LYS A 21 -5.75 26.79 -6.48
N GLY A 22 -6.47 25.79 -7.02
CA GLY A 22 -6.09 25.10 -8.26
C GLY A 22 -4.98 24.06 -8.09
N GLU A 23 -4.61 23.71 -6.85
CA GLU A 23 -3.59 22.69 -6.58
C GLU A 23 -4.17 21.28 -6.72
N LEU A 24 -3.44 20.37 -7.36
CA LEU A 24 -3.84 18.99 -7.55
C LEU A 24 -3.82 18.22 -6.23
N MET A 25 -4.99 17.86 -5.73
CA MET A 25 -5.18 17.06 -4.52
C MET A 25 -5.18 15.56 -4.81
N GLY A 26 -5.76 15.15 -5.93
CA GLY A 26 -5.85 13.76 -6.31
C GLY A 26 -6.38 13.53 -7.73
N ILE A 27 -6.50 12.26 -8.09
CA ILE A 27 -7.06 11.80 -9.37
C ILE A 27 -8.33 11.02 -9.09
N ASN A 28 -9.45 11.45 -9.68
CA ASN A 28 -10.75 10.80 -9.54
C ASN A 28 -10.67 9.36 -10.07
N THR A 29 -11.21 8.40 -9.31
CA THR A 29 -11.08 6.99 -9.67
C THR A 29 -12.36 6.18 -9.55
N LEU A 30 -13.14 6.34 -8.49
CA LEU A 30 -14.35 5.56 -8.26
C LEU A 30 -15.40 6.34 -7.48
N ILE A 31 -16.65 5.88 -7.60
CA ILE A 31 -17.77 6.31 -6.78
C ILE A 31 -18.31 5.10 -6.01
N TYR A 32 -18.86 5.33 -4.82
CA TYR A 32 -19.68 4.32 -4.16
C TYR A 32 -21.12 4.53 -4.60
N SER A 33 -21.66 3.60 -5.37
CA SER A 33 -23.01 3.70 -5.92
C SER A 33 -23.65 2.32 -6.06
N ARG A 34 -24.95 2.24 -5.83
CA ARG A 34 -25.75 1.03 -6.05
C ARG A 34 -26.39 1.00 -7.45
N THR A 35 -26.50 2.16 -8.07
CA THR A 35 -27.17 2.34 -9.39
C THR A 35 -26.19 2.64 -10.52
N GLY A 36 -24.93 2.96 -10.18
CA GLY A 36 -23.92 3.41 -11.14
C GLY A 36 -23.81 4.93 -11.26
N ASP A 37 -24.80 5.68 -10.72
CA ASP A 37 -24.78 7.14 -10.68
C ASP A 37 -24.21 7.66 -9.36
N TYR A 38 -23.78 8.92 -9.35
CA TYR A 38 -23.28 9.60 -8.16
C TYR A 38 -24.32 9.60 -7.04
N SER A 39 -23.92 9.13 -5.86
CA SER A 39 -24.75 9.01 -4.66
C SER A 39 -24.20 9.78 -3.44
N GLY A 40 -23.37 10.79 -3.67
CA GLY A 40 -22.76 11.60 -2.60
C GLY A 40 -21.40 11.12 -2.14
N TYR A 41 -20.87 10.01 -2.69
CA TYR A 41 -19.58 9.45 -2.29
C TYR A 41 -18.70 9.21 -3.51
N ALA A 42 -17.72 10.07 -3.69
CA ALA A 42 -16.68 9.93 -4.69
C ALA A 42 -15.31 9.78 -4.03
N PHE A 43 -14.39 9.15 -4.73
CA PHE A 43 -13.05 8.86 -4.21
C PHE A 43 -11.98 9.20 -5.24
N ALA A 44 -10.93 9.83 -4.76
CA ALA A 44 -9.74 10.15 -5.55
C ALA A 44 -8.49 9.51 -4.92
N ILE A 45 -7.52 9.18 -5.78
CA ILE A 45 -6.20 8.75 -5.33
C ILE A 45 -5.41 10.00 -4.97
N PRO A 46 -4.82 10.11 -3.75
CA PRO A 46 -4.02 11.26 -3.35
C PRO A 46 -2.88 11.57 -4.33
N SER A 47 -2.62 12.85 -4.58
CA SER A 47 -1.56 13.30 -5.50
C SER A 47 -0.16 12.83 -5.09
N SER A 48 0.11 12.66 -3.79
CA SER A 48 1.34 12.07 -3.24
C SER A 48 1.58 10.65 -3.78
N ILE A 49 0.54 9.80 -3.74
CA ILE A 49 0.60 8.42 -4.25
C ILE A 49 0.74 8.43 -5.77
N VAL A 50 -0.03 9.27 -6.47
CA VAL A 50 0.02 9.40 -7.94
C VAL A 50 1.43 9.77 -8.40
N LYS A 51 2.05 10.75 -7.77
CA LYS A 51 3.41 11.21 -8.08
C LYS A 51 4.41 10.07 -7.98
N LYS A 52 4.36 9.29 -6.91
CA LYS A 52 5.26 8.14 -6.69
C LYS A 52 5.05 7.06 -7.76
N VAL A 53 3.79 6.68 -8.02
CA VAL A 53 3.45 5.65 -9.01
C VAL A 53 3.92 6.05 -10.42
N ILE A 54 3.68 7.29 -10.84
CA ILE A 54 4.12 7.79 -12.14
C ILE A 54 5.66 7.80 -12.24
N SER A 55 6.35 8.21 -11.17
CA SER A 55 7.81 8.19 -11.13
C SER A 55 8.35 6.77 -11.31
N ASP A 56 7.78 5.80 -10.60
CA ASP A 56 8.18 4.39 -10.71
C ASP A 56 7.95 3.84 -12.12
N LEU A 57 6.77 4.08 -12.69
CA LEU A 57 6.44 3.62 -14.04
C LEU A 57 7.38 4.22 -15.10
N LYS A 58 7.73 5.51 -14.97
CA LYS A 58 8.68 6.16 -15.87
C LYS A 58 10.09 5.61 -15.75
N GLN A 59 10.53 5.27 -14.54
CA GLN A 59 11.90 4.87 -14.26
C GLN A 59 12.13 3.37 -14.39
N TYR A 60 11.15 2.56 -14.00
CA TYR A 60 11.29 1.11 -13.86
C TYR A 60 10.33 0.30 -14.71
N GLY A 61 9.33 0.93 -15.34
CA GLY A 61 8.23 0.26 -16.07
C GLY A 61 7.20 -0.41 -15.14
N THR A 62 7.47 -0.51 -13.84
CA THR A 62 6.61 -1.14 -12.85
C THR A 62 6.63 -0.43 -11.51
N VAL A 63 5.52 -0.49 -10.78
CA VAL A 63 5.37 0.17 -9.48
C VAL A 63 6.18 -0.57 -8.40
N GLN A 64 7.00 0.17 -7.68
CA GLN A 64 7.79 -0.34 -6.55
C GLN A 64 6.96 -0.26 -5.26
N ARG A 65 6.61 -1.39 -4.70
CA ARG A 65 5.81 -1.44 -3.46
C ARG A 65 6.68 -1.83 -2.28
N ALA A 66 6.88 -0.87 -1.37
CA ALA A 66 7.51 -1.10 -0.08
C ALA A 66 6.54 -1.78 0.88
N MET A 67 7.05 -2.70 1.67
CA MET A 67 6.29 -3.39 2.72
C MET A 67 7.05 -3.34 4.04
N LEU A 68 6.31 -3.14 5.11
CA LEU A 68 6.85 -3.20 6.48
C LEU A 68 6.79 -4.63 7.03
N GLY A 69 5.75 -5.38 6.68
CA GLY A 69 5.53 -6.76 7.10
C GLY A 69 4.99 -6.87 8.51
N ILE A 70 3.92 -6.12 8.79
CA ILE A 70 3.16 -6.18 10.04
C ILE A 70 1.68 -6.44 9.75
N THR A 71 1.02 -7.10 10.69
CA THR A 71 -0.43 -7.06 10.85
C THR A 71 -0.76 -6.03 11.92
N PHE A 72 -1.79 -5.24 11.71
CA PHE A 72 -2.05 -4.08 12.55
C PHE A 72 -3.54 -3.75 12.65
N THR A 73 -3.87 -2.96 13.66
CA THR A 73 -5.18 -2.32 13.80
C THR A 73 -5.01 -0.87 14.24
N GLN A 74 -6.00 -0.03 13.96
CA GLN A 74 -6.03 1.33 14.47
C GLN A 74 -6.36 1.31 15.97
N LEU A 75 -5.81 2.25 16.74
CA LEU A 75 -6.24 2.47 18.11
C LEU A 75 -7.72 2.88 18.15
N THR A 76 -8.48 2.20 18.98
CA THR A 76 -9.88 2.54 19.31
C THR A 76 -9.97 2.76 20.81
N PRO A 77 -10.96 3.54 21.30
CA PRO A 77 -11.16 3.73 22.73
C PRO A 77 -11.25 2.40 23.52
N GLN A 78 -11.96 1.43 22.94
CA GLN A 78 -12.07 0.08 23.51
C GLN A 78 -10.73 -0.64 23.67
N LEU A 79 -9.89 -0.63 22.60
CA LEU A 79 -8.57 -1.24 22.63
C LEU A 79 -7.65 -0.54 23.62
N CYS A 80 -7.74 0.79 23.69
CA CYS A 80 -6.96 1.59 24.65
C CYS A 80 -7.31 1.24 26.10
N GLU A 81 -8.59 1.10 26.40
CA GLU A 81 -9.05 0.69 27.74
C GLU A 81 -8.62 -0.73 28.07
N GLU A 82 -8.83 -1.69 27.16
CA GLU A 82 -8.47 -3.10 27.34
C GLU A 82 -6.97 -3.31 27.59
N LYS A 83 -6.12 -2.51 26.93
CA LYS A 83 -4.65 -2.63 26.97
C LYS A 83 -3.95 -1.59 27.83
N ASP A 84 -4.69 -0.76 28.59
CA ASP A 84 -4.15 0.38 29.35
C ASP A 84 -3.22 1.30 28.51
N ILE A 85 -3.64 1.59 27.27
CA ILE A 85 -2.91 2.44 26.36
C ILE A 85 -3.34 3.89 26.57
N LYS A 86 -2.40 4.77 26.87
CA LYS A 86 -2.64 6.21 27.12
C LYS A 86 -2.65 7.06 25.86
N LEU A 87 -2.34 6.48 24.71
CA LEU A 87 -2.38 7.16 23.41
C LEU A 87 -3.80 7.09 22.83
N THR A 88 -4.22 8.16 22.15
CA THR A 88 -5.53 8.26 21.50
C THR A 88 -5.47 7.99 20.01
N GLU A 89 -4.27 8.04 19.41
CA GLU A 89 -4.02 7.88 17.98
C GLU A 89 -2.77 7.01 17.74
N GLY A 90 -2.77 6.28 16.65
CA GLY A 90 -1.65 5.44 16.24
C GLY A 90 -2.08 4.07 15.72
N ILE A 91 -1.11 3.30 15.31
CA ILE A 91 -1.29 1.96 14.76
C ILE A 91 -0.72 0.92 15.71
N TYR A 92 -1.58 0.11 16.25
CA TYR A 92 -1.23 -1.02 17.13
C TYR A 92 -0.82 -2.23 16.29
N VAL A 93 0.40 -2.69 16.49
CA VAL A 93 0.96 -3.87 15.83
C VAL A 93 0.44 -5.14 16.50
N THR A 94 -0.37 -5.91 15.78
CA THR A 94 -0.93 -7.17 16.28
C THR A 94 0.00 -8.35 16.03
N GLU A 95 0.81 -8.28 14.95
CA GLU A 95 1.76 -9.31 14.59
C GLU A 95 2.89 -8.72 13.74
N VAL A 96 4.09 -9.27 13.85
CA VAL A 96 5.25 -8.97 13.00
C VAL A 96 5.63 -10.23 12.24
N GLN A 97 5.59 -10.15 10.90
CA GLN A 97 5.90 -11.28 10.03
C GLN A 97 7.38 -11.62 10.07
N ASP A 98 7.69 -12.90 10.03
CA ASP A 98 9.08 -13.36 9.94
C ASP A 98 9.73 -12.92 8.63
N GLN A 99 11.04 -12.67 8.66
CA GLN A 99 11.84 -12.18 7.52
C GLN A 99 11.36 -10.83 6.93
N SER A 100 10.58 -10.07 7.69
CA SER A 100 10.07 -8.77 7.30
C SER A 100 11.03 -7.62 7.65
N ALA A 101 10.80 -6.45 7.03
CA ALA A 101 11.50 -5.22 7.37
C ALA A 101 11.29 -4.82 8.84
N ALA A 102 10.07 -5.01 9.36
CA ALA A 102 9.73 -4.75 10.76
C ALA A 102 10.50 -5.65 11.72
N LYS A 103 10.59 -6.95 11.41
CA LYS A 103 11.29 -7.92 12.26
C LYS A 103 12.78 -7.62 12.36
N GLU A 104 13.42 -7.34 11.22
CA GLU A 104 14.85 -6.96 11.20
C GLU A 104 15.13 -5.67 11.96
N ALA A 105 14.21 -4.71 11.88
CA ALA A 105 14.35 -3.46 12.59
C ALA A 105 14.07 -3.58 14.11
N GLY A 106 13.57 -4.72 14.57
CA GLY A 106 13.26 -4.96 15.97
C GLY A 106 11.92 -4.40 16.42
N LEU A 107 10.96 -4.21 15.50
CA LEU A 107 9.57 -4.00 15.86
C LEU A 107 8.97 -5.30 16.38
N GLU A 108 8.08 -5.18 17.35
CA GLU A 108 7.44 -6.30 18.04
C GLU A 108 5.92 -6.13 18.07
N LYS A 109 5.24 -7.21 18.35
CA LYS A 109 3.81 -7.18 18.72
C LYS A 109 3.61 -6.21 19.89
N GLU A 110 2.47 -5.51 19.88
CA GLU A 110 2.08 -4.48 20.87
C GLU A 110 2.85 -3.14 20.77
N ASP A 111 3.70 -2.97 19.77
CA ASP A 111 4.21 -1.64 19.44
C ASP A 111 3.10 -0.76 18.87
N ILE A 112 3.15 0.53 19.17
CA ILE A 112 2.20 1.52 18.64
C ILE A 112 2.96 2.50 17.77
N ILE A 113 2.83 2.38 16.46
CA ILE A 113 3.49 3.25 15.49
C ILE A 113 2.75 4.57 15.42
N THR A 114 3.48 5.68 15.54
CA THR A 114 2.94 7.04 15.52
C THR A 114 3.55 7.92 14.43
N GLU A 115 4.69 7.53 13.84
CA GLU A 115 5.33 8.32 12.78
C GLU A 115 6.22 7.43 11.91
N ILE A 116 6.23 7.66 10.59
CA ILE A 116 7.14 7.04 9.63
C ILE A 116 7.80 8.15 8.80
N GLY A 117 9.13 8.26 8.88
CA GLY A 117 9.86 9.38 8.31
C GLY A 117 9.43 10.71 8.94
N SER A 118 8.87 11.60 8.14
CA SER A 118 8.29 12.88 8.60
C SER A 118 6.76 12.86 8.70
N THR A 119 6.13 11.72 8.37
CA THR A 119 4.67 11.60 8.30
C THR A 119 4.12 11.04 9.60
N LYS A 120 3.25 11.79 10.26
CA LYS A 120 2.48 11.30 11.41
C LYS A 120 1.51 10.20 10.94
N VAL A 121 1.35 9.19 11.78
CA VAL A 121 0.50 8.02 11.52
C VAL A 121 -0.50 7.88 12.65
N ARG A 122 -1.71 8.38 12.42
CA ARG A 122 -2.81 8.38 13.39
C ARG A 122 -3.84 7.29 13.13
N ASN A 123 -3.93 6.87 11.87
CA ASN A 123 -4.90 5.90 11.39
C ASN A 123 -4.32 5.01 10.28
N THR A 124 -5.08 4.00 9.89
CA THR A 124 -4.69 3.02 8.86
C THR A 124 -4.39 3.66 7.50
N ALA A 125 -5.16 4.67 7.10
CA ALA A 125 -4.98 5.34 5.82
C ALA A 125 -3.64 6.10 5.77
N GLU A 126 -3.31 6.82 6.85
CA GLU A 126 -2.03 7.53 6.98
C GLU A 126 -0.83 6.58 7.04
N LEU A 127 -0.96 5.42 7.70
CA LEU A 127 0.08 4.38 7.66
C LEU A 127 0.35 3.92 6.23
N GLN A 128 -0.71 3.57 5.49
CA GLN A 128 -0.59 3.09 4.13
C GLN A 128 -0.04 4.16 3.20
N GLU A 129 -0.47 5.41 3.35
CA GLU A 129 0.06 6.53 2.58
C GLU A 129 1.54 6.76 2.89
N ALA A 130 1.94 6.78 4.16
CA ALA A 130 3.33 6.93 4.57
C ALA A 130 4.23 5.84 3.96
N ILE A 131 3.82 4.56 4.05
CA ILE A 131 4.59 3.43 3.49
C ILE A 131 4.62 3.51 1.96
N SER A 132 3.54 3.94 1.30
CA SER A 132 3.45 3.98 -0.17
C SER A 132 4.45 4.93 -0.83
N GLN A 133 5.03 5.85 -0.08
CA GLN A 133 6.04 6.80 -0.58
C GLN A 133 7.44 6.18 -0.72
N TYR A 134 7.66 5.02 -0.11
CA TYR A 134 8.95 4.33 -0.15
C TYR A 134 8.99 3.24 -1.21
N SER A 135 10.21 2.91 -1.61
CA SER A 135 10.55 1.79 -2.47
C SER A 135 11.28 0.70 -1.67
N PRO A 136 11.33 -0.54 -2.14
CA PRO A 136 12.20 -1.56 -1.58
C PRO A 136 13.65 -1.07 -1.54
N GLY A 137 14.32 -1.22 -0.39
CA GLY A 137 15.66 -0.73 -0.14
C GLY A 137 15.74 0.67 0.49
N ASP A 138 14.67 1.46 0.44
CA ASP A 138 14.63 2.75 1.12
C ASP A 138 14.62 2.57 2.63
N LYS A 139 15.18 3.57 3.33
CA LYS A 139 15.22 3.60 4.79
C LYS A 139 14.31 4.68 5.33
N ALA A 140 13.59 4.38 6.40
CA ALA A 140 12.82 5.35 7.16
C ALA A 140 13.01 5.17 8.66
N VAL A 141 12.93 6.27 9.38
CA VAL A 141 12.86 6.28 10.83
C VAL A 141 11.41 6.06 11.23
N ILE A 142 11.13 5.08 12.08
CA ILE A 142 9.81 4.84 12.67
C ILE A 142 9.86 5.23 14.14
N LYS A 143 8.93 6.12 14.54
CA LYS A 143 8.68 6.41 15.94
C LYS A 143 7.50 5.59 16.42
N PHE A 144 7.66 4.98 17.57
CA PHE A 144 6.64 4.10 18.15
C PHE A 144 6.74 4.10 19.67
N TYR A 145 5.70 3.60 20.31
CA TYR A 145 5.68 3.37 21.74
C TYR A 145 5.68 1.87 22.02
N ARG A 146 6.49 1.45 22.98
CA ARG A 146 6.52 0.09 23.52
C ARG A 146 6.40 0.15 25.03
N LYS A 147 5.34 -0.46 25.56
CA LYS A 147 5.03 -0.43 27.00
C LYS A 147 5.01 1.00 27.56
N GLY A 148 4.33 1.91 26.84
CA GLY A 148 4.17 3.31 27.21
C GLY A 148 5.43 4.20 27.03
N LYS A 149 6.56 3.66 26.58
CA LYS A 149 7.81 4.42 26.41
C LYS A 149 8.05 4.70 24.93
N PRO A 150 8.38 5.96 24.54
CA PRO A 150 8.71 6.31 23.18
C PRO A 150 10.03 5.67 22.76
N ARG A 151 10.07 5.17 21.52
CA ARG A 151 11.24 4.57 20.88
C ARG A 151 11.32 4.96 19.42
N THR A 152 12.49 4.75 18.86
CA THR A 152 12.78 5.04 17.47
C THR A 152 13.61 3.91 16.88
N VAL A 153 13.32 3.52 15.63
CA VAL A 153 14.11 2.54 14.91
C VAL A 153 14.22 2.94 13.44
N THR A 154 15.30 2.55 12.78
CA THR A 154 15.44 2.70 11.33
C THR A 154 15.08 1.38 10.66
N VAL A 155 14.11 1.43 9.76
CA VAL A 155 13.64 0.31 8.96
C VAL A 155 14.20 0.42 7.55
N THR A 156 14.62 -0.70 6.95
CA THR A 156 14.89 -0.82 5.52
C THR A 156 13.73 -1.58 4.87
N PHE A 157 12.95 -0.89 4.05
CA PHE A 157 11.76 -1.48 3.42
C PHE A 157 12.12 -2.61 2.45
N ARG A 158 11.21 -3.58 2.32
CA ARG A 158 11.34 -4.73 1.43
C ARG A 158 10.13 -4.80 0.49
N ASN A 159 10.26 -5.54 -0.60
CA ASN A 159 9.12 -5.88 -1.45
C ASN A 159 8.34 -7.09 -0.87
N SER A 160 7.26 -7.50 -1.55
CA SER A 160 6.43 -8.65 -1.14
C SER A 160 7.18 -10.00 -1.12
N GLN A 161 8.36 -10.06 -1.72
CA GLN A 161 9.23 -11.26 -1.74
C GLN A 161 10.32 -11.19 -0.66
N GLY A 162 10.28 -10.21 0.25
CA GLY A 162 11.27 -9.99 1.29
C GLY A 162 12.61 -9.44 0.80
N SER A 163 12.68 -8.96 -0.45
CA SER A 163 13.91 -8.41 -1.05
C SER A 163 13.92 -6.87 -0.98
N THR A 164 15.12 -6.30 -0.88
CA THR A 164 15.37 -4.85 -1.02
C THR A 164 15.60 -4.43 -2.47
N LYS A 165 15.57 -5.37 -3.42
CA LYS A 165 15.83 -5.08 -4.83
C LYS A 165 14.65 -4.42 -5.51
N ILE A 166 14.95 -3.44 -6.35
CA ILE A 166 14.02 -2.81 -7.27
C ILE A 166 13.69 -3.81 -8.38
N THR A 167 12.40 -3.97 -8.67
CA THR A 167 11.92 -4.79 -9.80
C THR A 167 11.83 -3.92 -11.04
N LYS A 168 12.34 -4.40 -12.17
CA LYS A 168 12.21 -3.73 -13.47
C LYS A 168 11.33 -4.57 -14.39
N GLU A 169 10.61 -3.93 -15.31
CA GLU A 169 9.79 -4.62 -16.30
C GLU A 169 10.61 -5.63 -17.14
N THR A 170 11.87 -5.28 -17.44
CA THR A 170 12.81 -6.16 -18.14
C THR A 170 13.09 -7.47 -17.40
N ASP A 171 12.89 -7.51 -16.07
CA ASP A 171 13.10 -8.74 -15.30
C ASP A 171 12.01 -9.78 -15.60
N PHE A 172 10.80 -9.35 -15.97
CA PHE A 172 9.74 -10.24 -16.44
C PHE A 172 10.00 -10.74 -17.86
N ALA A 173 10.55 -9.91 -18.74
CA ALA A 173 10.95 -10.32 -20.09
C ALA A 173 12.04 -11.39 -20.06
N ALA A 174 12.92 -11.39 -19.05
CA ALA A 174 13.96 -12.41 -18.86
C ALA A 174 13.39 -13.80 -18.54
N LEU A 175 12.12 -13.91 -18.14
CA LEU A 175 11.44 -15.19 -17.94
C LEU A 175 11.13 -15.88 -19.27
N GLY A 176 11.11 -15.14 -20.38
CA GLY A 176 10.86 -15.67 -21.73
C GLY A 176 9.45 -16.16 -21.95
N CYS A 177 8.48 -15.61 -21.24
CA CYS A 177 7.08 -15.97 -21.41
C CYS A 177 6.15 -14.77 -21.18
N THR A 178 4.94 -14.88 -21.70
CA THR A 178 3.87 -13.94 -21.41
C THR A 178 2.94 -14.48 -20.34
N PHE A 179 2.41 -13.58 -19.51
CA PHE A 179 1.42 -13.94 -18.49
C PHE A 179 0.08 -13.29 -18.83
N SER A 180 -0.98 -14.05 -18.69
CA SER A 180 -2.34 -13.53 -18.83
C SER A 180 -3.22 -13.96 -17.64
N LYS A 181 -4.29 -13.21 -17.42
CA LYS A 181 -5.25 -13.53 -16.37
C LYS A 181 -5.90 -14.87 -16.64
N LEU A 182 -5.95 -15.73 -15.63
CA LEU A 182 -6.64 -17.02 -15.73
C LEU A 182 -8.16 -16.78 -15.92
N PRO A 183 -8.76 -17.29 -17.02
CA PRO A 183 -10.20 -17.15 -17.26
C PRO A 183 -11.02 -17.81 -16.14
N GLN A 184 -12.18 -17.24 -15.81
CA GLN A 184 -13.04 -17.77 -14.76
C GLN A 184 -13.45 -19.23 -15.01
N LYS A 185 -13.81 -19.54 -16.24
CA LYS A 185 -14.16 -20.92 -16.67
C LYS A 185 -13.05 -21.94 -16.36
N THR A 186 -11.80 -21.54 -16.50
CA THR A 186 -10.64 -22.40 -16.20
C THR A 186 -10.41 -22.52 -14.70
N LYS A 187 -10.66 -21.45 -13.93
CA LYS A 187 -10.60 -21.51 -12.46
C LYS A 187 -11.61 -22.48 -11.90
N ASP A 188 -12.85 -22.42 -12.40
CA ASP A 188 -13.94 -23.29 -11.97
C ASP A 188 -13.63 -24.75 -12.32
N ALA A 189 -13.10 -25.01 -13.52
CA ALA A 189 -12.72 -26.36 -13.97
C ALA A 189 -11.56 -26.98 -13.17
N LEU A 190 -10.64 -26.14 -12.66
CA LEU A 190 -9.47 -26.59 -11.88
C LEU A 190 -9.69 -26.50 -10.37
N GLY A 191 -10.83 -25.96 -9.90
CA GLY A 191 -11.14 -25.78 -8.49
C GLY A 191 -10.21 -24.80 -7.76
N ILE A 192 -9.67 -23.79 -8.48
CA ILE A 192 -8.74 -22.80 -7.93
C ILE A 192 -9.30 -21.38 -7.99
N SER A 193 -8.99 -20.57 -7.00
CA SER A 193 -9.47 -19.18 -6.94
C SER A 193 -8.49 -18.16 -7.55
N TYR A 194 -7.23 -18.53 -7.75
CA TYR A 194 -6.16 -17.65 -8.26
C TYR A 194 -5.27 -18.40 -9.25
N GLY A 195 -4.47 -17.64 -10.02
CA GLY A 195 -3.51 -18.18 -10.96
C GLY A 195 -3.33 -17.27 -12.18
N VAL A 196 -2.30 -17.59 -12.97
CA VAL A 196 -2.01 -16.95 -14.26
C VAL A 196 -1.79 -18.02 -15.32
N VAL A 197 -2.15 -17.70 -16.55
CA VAL A 197 -1.82 -18.53 -17.71
C VAL A 197 -0.45 -18.11 -18.23
N VAL A 198 0.46 -19.06 -18.35
CA VAL A 198 1.72 -18.86 -19.04
C VAL A 198 1.48 -19.10 -20.51
N GLY A 199 1.63 -18.04 -21.33
CA GLY A 199 1.49 -18.11 -22.78
C GLY A 199 2.81 -17.75 -23.46
N GLY A 200 2.99 -18.23 -24.70
CA GLY A 200 4.09 -17.80 -25.56
C GLY A 200 5.46 -17.98 -24.93
N VAL A 201 5.86 -19.19 -24.56
CA VAL A 201 7.20 -19.47 -24.01
C VAL A 201 8.26 -19.32 -25.11
N SER A 202 9.20 -18.40 -24.92
CA SER A 202 10.35 -18.14 -25.78
C SER A 202 11.67 -18.49 -25.08
N LYS A 203 12.80 -17.92 -25.50
CA LYS A 203 14.08 -18.09 -24.79
C LYS A 203 14.03 -17.34 -23.44
N GLY A 204 14.16 -18.04 -22.32
CA GLY A 204 14.15 -17.49 -20.97
C GLY A 204 14.26 -18.58 -19.91
N LYS A 205 14.02 -18.22 -18.64
CA LYS A 205 14.13 -19.13 -17.49
C LYS A 205 13.06 -20.21 -17.44
N PHE A 206 11.98 -20.09 -18.23
CA PHE A 206 10.89 -21.07 -18.32
C PHE A 206 11.04 -22.04 -19.50
N LYS A 207 12.15 -21.99 -20.23
CA LYS A 207 12.46 -22.91 -21.30
C LYS A 207 13.58 -23.86 -20.90
#